data_5d665859c06bf40299a1b619282dee17
#
_entry.id   5d665859c06bf40299a1b619282dee17
#
_cell.length_a   1.000
_cell.length_b   1.000
_cell.length_c   1.000
_cell.angle_alpha   90.00
_cell.angle_beta   90.00
_cell.angle_gamma   90.00
#
_symmetry.space_group_name_H-M   'P 1'
#
loop_
_entity.id
_entity.type
_entity.pdbx_description
1 polymer ?
#
loop_
_entity_poly.entity_id
_entity_poly.type
_entity_poly.pdbx_seq_one_letter_code
_entity_poly.pdbx_strand_id
1 'polypeptide(L)'
;MFDETQTDQTLPSLVATLPGHYASRPLVCTIIFHPRPQRIGERFEVPRRLGTEPLVLGRNGPGFVRAGNDSKTAIDERHVSRRALLFSWQGDALCIERPAVASRVQLAGKELKGVSKLDRQQLERGVPVMLSHTVVLLLRFDAPCVTARAGAGDMGLLGGSNYLAALRDEIGRAARREEDVLI
;
A
#
# COMPACT_ATOMS: atom_id res chain seq x y z
N MET A 1 -37.39 -36.90 -2.55
CA MET A 1 -37.60 -35.54 -2.00
C MET A 1 -36.30 -35.18 -1.30
N PHE A 2 -35.35 -34.67 -2.07
CA PHE A 2 -33.99 -34.30 -1.59
C PHE A 2 -34.02 -32.83 -1.29
N ASP A 3 -33.78 -32.51 -0.02
CA ASP A 3 -33.67 -31.13 0.45
C ASP A 3 -32.20 -30.73 0.35
N GLU A 4 -31.86 -30.03 -0.74
CA GLU A 4 -30.55 -29.38 -0.95
C GLU A 4 -30.61 -27.95 -0.51
N THR A 5 -30.45 -27.71 0.80
CA THR A 5 -30.03 -26.40 1.32
C THR A 5 -28.59 -26.50 1.78
N GLN A 6 -27.67 -26.64 0.83
CA GLN A 6 -26.27 -26.44 1.09
C GLN A 6 -26.01 -24.92 1.14
N THR A 7 -26.09 -24.36 2.34
CA THR A 7 -25.72 -22.98 2.61
C THR A 7 -24.24 -22.84 2.33
N ASP A 8 -23.90 -22.13 1.28
CA ASP A 8 -22.54 -21.74 0.91
C ASP A 8 -21.99 -20.84 2.03
N GLN A 9 -21.40 -21.45 3.04
CA GLN A 9 -20.66 -20.73 4.08
C GLN A 9 -19.36 -20.24 3.47
N THR A 10 -19.40 -19.05 2.94
CA THR A 10 -18.21 -18.28 2.63
C THR A 10 -17.35 -18.29 3.88
N LEU A 11 -16.20 -18.93 3.81
CA LEU A 11 -15.22 -18.96 4.91
C LEU A 11 -15.02 -17.51 5.40
N PRO A 12 -15.17 -17.23 6.70
CA PRO A 12 -14.93 -15.90 7.21
C PRO A 12 -13.51 -15.52 6.82
N SER A 13 -13.39 -14.39 6.14
CA SER A 13 -12.10 -13.82 5.81
C SER A 13 -11.23 -13.85 7.06
N LEU A 14 -10.18 -14.64 7.07
CA LEU A 14 -9.16 -14.68 8.12
C LEU A 14 -8.32 -13.37 8.09
N VAL A 15 -9.01 -12.24 8.01
CA VAL A 15 -8.47 -11.00 8.54
C VAL A 15 -8.57 -11.16 10.05
N ALA A 16 -7.59 -11.87 10.61
CA ALA A 16 -7.42 -11.94 12.04
C ALA A 16 -7.38 -10.51 12.57
N THR A 17 -8.48 -10.09 13.13
CA THR A 17 -8.59 -8.89 13.93
C THR A 17 -7.80 -9.20 15.20
N LEU A 18 -6.48 -9.03 15.15
CA LEU A 18 -5.64 -9.09 16.34
C LEU A 18 -6.11 -7.96 17.25
N PRO A 19 -6.73 -8.27 18.39
CA PRO A 19 -7.14 -7.24 19.34
C PRO A 19 -5.88 -6.62 19.92
N GLY A 20 -5.73 -5.31 19.79
CA GLY A 20 -4.83 -4.57 20.65
C GLY A 20 -3.85 -3.58 20.07
N HIS A 21 -3.78 -3.32 18.75
CA HIS A 21 -2.80 -2.33 18.23
C HIS A 21 -3.38 -1.35 17.20
N TYR A 22 -4.62 -0.91 17.38
CA TYR A 22 -5.24 0.11 16.51
C TYR A 22 -4.65 1.52 16.68
N ALA A 23 -3.84 1.76 17.71
CA ALA A 23 -3.40 3.13 18.06
C ALA A 23 -2.29 3.70 17.16
N SER A 24 -1.64 2.93 16.28
CA SER A 24 -0.49 3.43 15.53
C SER A 24 -0.24 2.82 14.15
N ARG A 25 -1.29 2.41 13.43
CA ARG A 25 -1.06 1.99 12.04
C ARG A 25 -0.56 3.18 11.22
N PRO A 26 0.58 3.06 10.52
CA PRO A 26 1.05 4.12 9.64
C PRO A 26 0.12 4.31 8.45
N LEU A 27 0.05 5.51 7.92
CA LEU A 27 -0.52 5.75 6.61
C LEU A 27 0.46 5.25 5.56
N VAL A 28 0.02 4.34 4.72
CA VAL A 28 0.84 3.70 3.69
C VAL A 28 0.31 4.04 2.32
N CYS A 29 1.21 4.39 1.42
CA CYS A 29 0.97 4.55 0.00
C CYS A 29 1.50 3.31 -0.71
N THR A 30 0.61 2.51 -1.30
CA THR A 30 0.96 1.26 -2.00
C THR A 30 0.76 1.42 -3.49
N ILE A 31 1.71 0.99 -4.31
CA ILE A 31 1.55 0.91 -5.76
C ILE A 31 0.64 -0.28 -6.07
N ILE A 32 -0.56 -0.01 -6.60
CA ILE A 32 -1.53 -1.06 -6.99
C ILE A 32 -1.62 -1.24 -8.51
N PHE A 33 -1.10 -0.27 -9.28
CA PHE A 33 -0.90 -0.40 -10.70
C PHE A 33 0.33 0.41 -11.15
N HIS A 34 1.15 -0.18 -12.00
CA HIS A 34 2.33 0.44 -12.59
C HIS A 34 2.63 -0.19 -13.96
N PRO A 35 3.15 0.54 -14.98
CA PRO A 35 3.55 -0.02 -16.27
C PRO A 35 4.58 -1.15 -16.16
N ARG A 36 5.41 -1.11 -15.12
CA ARG A 36 6.30 -2.22 -14.73
C ARG A 36 5.62 -3.05 -13.64
N PRO A 37 5.04 -4.24 -13.94
CA PRO A 37 4.27 -5.04 -12.98
C PRO A 37 5.04 -5.42 -11.72
N GLN A 38 6.37 -5.54 -11.82
CA GLN A 38 7.26 -5.85 -10.70
C GLN A 38 7.18 -4.81 -9.56
N ARG A 39 6.73 -3.59 -9.88
CA ARG A 39 6.56 -2.50 -8.92
C ARG A 39 5.27 -2.61 -8.09
N ILE A 40 4.31 -3.45 -8.52
CA ILE A 40 3.04 -3.62 -7.81
C ILE A 40 3.30 -4.24 -6.45
N GLY A 41 2.71 -3.64 -5.42
CA GLY A 41 2.89 -4.03 -4.03
C GLY A 41 4.02 -3.29 -3.30
N GLU A 42 4.84 -2.50 -4.00
CA GLU A 42 5.81 -1.61 -3.33
C GLU A 42 5.09 -0.53 -2.52
N ARG A 43 5.66 -0.16 -1.39
CA ARG A 43 5.02 0.65 -0.35
C ARG A 43 5.91 1.79 0.11
N PHE A 44 5.27 2.88 0.49
CA PHE A 44 5.90 4.03 1.13
C PHE A 44 5.06 4.45 2.33
N GLU A 45 5.68 4.60 3.49
CA GLU A 45 5.01 5.11 4.69
C GLU A 45 5.01 6.63 4.68
N VAL A 46 3.81 7.23 4.72
CA VAL A 46 3.66 8.68 4.81
C VAL A 46 3.94 9.11 6.27
N PRO A 47 5.00 9.87 6.52
CA PRO A 47 5.34 10.29 7.87
C PRO A 47 4.20 11.08 8.52
N ARG A 48 3.87 10.77 9.77
CA ARG A 48 2.83 11.51 10.52
C ARG A 48 3.30 12.94 10.86
N ARG A 49 4.60 13.10 11.13
CA ARG A 49 5.21 14.39 11.34
C ARG A 49 5.94 14.80 10.08
N LEU A 50 5.27 15.58 9.25
CA LEU A 50 5.88 16.34 8.20
C LEU A 50 6.41 17.61 8.89
N GLY A 51 7.64 18.02 8.58
CA GLY A 51 8.16 19.30 9.05
C GLY A 51 7.27 20.47 8.60
N THR A 52 7.81 21.67 8.55
CA THR A 52 7.10 22.84 8.03
C THR A 52 6.79 22.75 6.54
N GLU A 53 7.51 21.91 5.81
CA GLU A 53 7.31 21.71 4.37
C GLU A 53 6.43 20.48 4.08
N PRO A 54 5.55 20.58 3.06
CA PRO A 54 4.75 19.44 2.62
C PRO A 54 5.64 18.35 2.01
N LEU A 55 5.27 17.10 2.23
CA LEU A 55 5.91 15.97 1.56
C LEU A 55 5.58 15.98 0.08
N VAL A 56 6.59 15.96 -0.76
CA VAL A 56 6.44 15.92 -2.22
C VAL A 56 6.40 14.47 -2.68
N LEU A 57 5.30 14.06 -3.32
CA LEU A 57 5.19 12.81 -4.05
C LEU A 57 5.30 13.07 -5.54
N GLY A 58 6.15 12.34 -6.23
CA GLY A 58 6.33 12.46 -7.67
C GLY A 58 7.25 11.38 -8.23
N ARG A 59 7.63 11.49 -9.52
CA ARG A 59 8.43 10.46 -10.17
C ARG A 59 9.81 10.24 -9.54
N ASN A 60 10.39 11.26 -8.89
CA ASN A 60 11.73 11.21 -8.31
C ASN A 60 11.74 10.89 -6.81
N GLY A 61 10.59 10.71 -6.18
CA GLY A 61 10.48 10.42 -4.76
C GLY A 61 9.09 10.62 -4.20
N PRO A 62 8.84 10.16 -3.00
CA PRO A 62 9.74 9.37 -2.13
C PRO A 62 10.00 7.97 -2.68
N GLY A 63 10.98 7.27 -2.09
CA GLY A 63 11.29 5.89 -2.46
C GLY A 63 10.29 4.91 -1.88
N PHE A 64 9.80 4.01 -2.73
CA PHE A 64 8.95 2.88 -2.36
C PHE A 64 9.82 1.66 -2.09
N VAL A 65 9.43 0.82 -1.16
CA VAL A 65 10.10 -0.42 -0.76
C VAL A 65 9.22 -1.60 -1.08
N ARG A 66 9.81 -2.67 -1.54
CA ARG A 66 9.15 -3.97 -1.66
C ARG A 66 9.31 -4.73 -0.34
N ALA A 67 8.26 -5.43 0.10
CA ALA A 67 8.38 -6.30 1.26
C ALA A 67 9.51 -7.31 1.03
N GLY A 68 10.42 -7.40 1.99
CA GLY A 68 11.59 -8.26 1.85
C GLY A 68 12.79 -7.63 1.13
N ASN A 69 12.78 -6.34 0.81
CA ASN A 69 13.88 -5.63 0.18
C ASN A 69 14.01 -4.22 0.78
N ASP A 70 15.21 -3.83 1.17
CA ASP A 70 15.49 -2.50 1.74
C ASP A 70 15.76 -1.43 0.68
N SER A 71 15.84 -1.83 -0.60
CA SER A 71 16.11 -0.91 -1.69
C SER A 71 14.89 0.01 -1.92
N LYS A 72 15.12 1.31 -1.82
CA LYS A 72 14.11 2.34 -2.06
C LYS A 72 14.16 2.78 -3.52
N THR A 73 13.06 2.65 -4.23
CA THR A 73 12.95 3.05 -5.63
C THR A 73 11.84 4.09 -5.81
N ALA A 74 12.14 5.23 -6.39
CA ALA A 74 11.14 6.25 -6.72
C ALA A 74 10.12 5.71 -7.73
N ILE A 75 8.99 6.39 -7.94
CA ILE A 75 7.96 5.97 -8.92
C ILE A 75 8.58 5.77 -10.31
N ASP A 76 9.50 6.65 -10.72
CA ASP A 76 10.28 6.56 -11.96
C ASP A 76 9.43 6.27 -13.21
N GLU A 77 8.29 6.97 -13.33
CA GLU A 77 7.42 6.93 -14.50
C GLU A 77 7.43 8.29 -15.20
N ARG A 78 7.84 8.28 -16.47
CA ARG A 78 8.08 9.52 -17.25
C ARG A 78 6.88 10.45 -17.35
N HIS A 79 5.66 9.90 -17.33
CA HIS A 79 4.42 10.67 -17.43
C HIS A 79 3.98 11.27 -16.09
N VAL A 80 4.58 10.85 -14.99
CA VAL A 80 4.32 11.43 -13.67
C VAL A 80 5.21 12.65 -13.45
N SER A 81 4.63 13.77 -13.02
CA SER A 81 5.38 14.98 -12.68
C SER A 81 6.37 14.73 -11.54
N ARG A 82 7.47 15.49 -11.52
CA ARG A 82 8.45 15.45 -10.39
C ARG A 82 7.80 15.86 -9.07
N ARG A 83 6.83 16.76 -9.14
CA ARG A 83 5.97 17.21 -8.04
C ARG A 83 4.53 16.97 -8.46
N ALA A 84 4.06 15.73 -8.33
CA ALA A 84 2.71 15.35 -8.73
C ALA A 84 1.68 15.72 -7.64
N LEU A 85 2.05 15.50 -6.37
CA LEU A 85 1.24 15.77 -5.20
C LEU A 85 2.08 16.34 -4.06
N LEU A 86 1.45 17.14 -3.22
CA LEU A 86 1.97 17.61 -1.94
C LEU A 86 1.06 17.07 -0.83
N PHE A 87 1.67 16.46 0.17
CA PHE A 87 0.97 15.96 1.36
C PHE A 87 1.28 16.83 2.56
N SER A 88 0.27 17.21 3.30
CA SER A 88 0.40 17.88 4.59
C SER A 88 -0.66 17.36 5.56
N TRP A 89 -0.36 17.39 6.86
CA TRP A 89 -1.31 17.01 7.89
C TRP A 89 -1.98 18.23 8.50
N GLN A 90 -3.29 18.19 8.64
CA GLN A 90 -4.09 19.16 9.40
C GLN A 90 -4.84 18.40 10.50
N GLY A 91 -4.26 18.34 11.69
CA GLY A 91 -4.72 17.46 12.75
C GLY A 91 -4.65 15.99 12.30
N ASP A 92 -5.78 15.30 12.29
CA ASP A 92 -5.89 13.89 11.87
C ASP A 92 -6.23 13.71 10.39
N ALA A 93 -6.44 14.79 9.65
CA ALA A 93 -6.76 14.73 8.24
C ALA A 93 -5.52 14.95 7.38
N LEU A 94 -5.43 14.20 6.28
CA LEU A 94 -4.41 14.38 5.26
C LEU A 94 -4.92 15.36 4.20
N CYS A 95 -4.21 16.46 4.03
CA CYS A 95 -4.41 17.36 2.91
C CYS A 95 -3.54 16.92 1.73
N ILE A 96 -4.16 16.75 0.58
CA ILE A 96 -3.50 16.40 -0.67
C ILE A 96 -3.70 17.55 -1.64
N GLU A 97 -2.61 18.14 -2.10
CA GLU A 97 -2.61 19.23 -3.06
C GLU A 97 -1.99 18.78 -4.37
N ARG A 98 -2.65 19.10 -5.48
CA ARG A 98 -2.08 19.00 -6.81
C ARG A 98 -1.55 20.36 -7.24
N PRO A 99 -0.23 20.54 -7.44
CA PRO A 99 0.32 21.76 -8.03
C PRO A 99 -0.28 22.06 -9.41
N ALA A 100 -0.50 23.33 -9.72
CA ALA A 100 -1.16 23.73 -10.97
C ALA A 100 -0.45 23.22 -12.23
N VAL A 101 0.88 23.14 -12.20
CA VAL A 101 1.72 22.65 -13.32
C VAL A 101 1.92 21.12 -13.32
N ALA A 102 1.34 20.42 -12.35
CA ALA A 102 1.48 18.96 -12.27
C ALA A 102 0.61 18.26 -13.31
N SER A 103 1.06 17.06 -13.71
CA SER A 103 0.27 16.15 -14.52
C SER A 103 -1.08 15.85 -13.85
N ARG A 104 -2.07 15.39 -14.65
CA ARG A 104 -3.41 15.08 -14.16
C ARG A 104 -3.35 14.07 -13.02
N VAL A 105 -4.12 14.31 -11.98
CA VAL A 105 -4.31 13.41 -10.84
C VAL A 105 -5.79 13.19 -10.63
N GLN A 106 -6.17 11.93 -10.35
CA GLN A 106 -7.51 11.60 -9.89
C GLN A 106 -7.44 11.04 -8.47
N LEU A 107 -8.36 11.48 -7.62
CA LEU A 107 -8.52 11.05 -6.25
C LEU A 107 -9.89 10.36 -6.12
N ALA A 108 -9.92 9.09 -5.74
CA ALA A 108 -11.16 8.30 -5.68
C ALA A 108 -12.01 8.40 -6.96
N GLY A 109 -11.37 8.34 -8.13
CA GLY A 109 -12.01 8.41 -9.44
C GLY A 109 -12.41 9.83 -9.92
N LYS A 110 -12.22 10.87 -9.09
CA LYS A 110 -12.53 12.27 -9.45
C LYS A 110 -11.24 13.05 -9.70
N GLU A 111 -11.24 13.93 -10.68
CA GLU A 111 -10.09 14.80 -10.94
C GLU A 111 -9.82 15.73 -9.75
N LEU A 112 -8.58 15.69 -9.26
CA LEU A 112 -8.12 16.58 -8.19
C LEU A 112 -7.76 17.95 -8.77
N LYS A 113 -8.58 18.94 -8.43
CA LYS A 113 -8.37 20.36 -8.80
C LYS A 113 -7.94 21.12 -7.54
N GLY A 114 -6.63 21.36 -7.38
CA GLY A 114 -6.09 22.04 -6.20
C GLY A 114 -5.97 21.14 -4.98
N VAL A 115 -6.62 21.48 -3.87
CA VAL A 115 -6.49 20.81 -2.56
C VAL A 115 -7.72 19.97 -2.26
N SER A 116 -7.50 18.78 -1.72
CA SER A 116 -8.53 17.92 -1.13
C SER A 116 -8.10 17.48 0.27
N LYS A 117 -9.06 17.33 1.17
CA LYS A 117 -8.84 16.88 2.54
C LYS A 117 -9.45 15.49 2.71
N LEU A 118 -8.65 14.54 3.16
CA LEU A 118 -9.07 13.18 3.48
C LEU A 118 -9.14 13.02 4.98
N ASP A 119 -10.29 12.61 5.47
CA ASP A 119 -10.49 12.27 6.86
C ASP A 119 -9.96 10.86 7.20
N ARG A 120 -9.93 10.55 8.50
CA ARG A 120 -9.47 9.25 8.98
C ARG A 120 -10.29 8.10 8.41
N GLN A 121 -11.62 8.22 8.33
CA GLN A 121 -12.51 7.16 7.86
C GLN A 121 -12.25 6.83 6.37
N GLN A 122 -12.02 7.86 5.56
CA GLN A 122 -11.67 7.68 4.15
C GLN A 122 -10.33 6.94 4.02
N LEU A 123 -9.32 7.31 4.81
CA LEU A 123 -8.01 6.66 4.82
C LEU A 123 -8.07 5.22 5.37
N GLU A 124 -8.94 4.91 6.30
CA GLU A 124 -9.17 3.54 6.78
C GLU A 124 -9.80 2.65 5.70
N ARG A 125 -10.73 3.18 4.91
CA ARG A 125 -11.32 2.47 3.76
C ARG A 125 -10.35 2.30 2.59
N GLY A 126 -9.38 3.19 2.50
CA GLY A 126 -8.44 3.26 1.39
C GLY A 126 -8.91 4.16 0.26
N VAL A 127 -8.02 5.04 -0.18
CA VAL A 127 -8.29 6.04 -1.22
C VAL A 127 -7.37 5.79 -2.41
N PRO A 128 -7.89 5.40 -3.58
CA PRO A 128 -7.10 5.26 -4.78
C PRO A 128 -6.73 6.64 -5.35
N VAL A 129 -5.47 6.76 -5.74
CA VAL A 129 -4.88 7.96 -6.36
C VAL A 129 -4.28 7.55 -7.68
N MET A 130 -4.81 8.06 -8.78
CA MET A 130 -4.27 7.82 -10.13
C MET A 130 -3.40 8.99 -10.56
N LEU A 131 -2.16 8.71 -10.93
CA LEU A 131 -1.19 9.66 -11.44
C LEU A 131 -1.05 9.49 -12.95
N SER A 132 -1.36 10.52 -13.74
CA SER A 132 -1.18 10.58 -15.20
C SER A 132 -1.72 9.38 -15.98
N HIS A 133 -2.76 8.72 -15.50
CA HIS A 133 -3.34 7.50 -16.09
C HIS A 133 -2.37 6.30 -16.21
N THR A 134 -1.18 6.38 -15.63
CA THR A 134 -0.13 5.37 -15.76
C THR A 134 0.23 4.67 -14.46
N VAL A 135 -0.01 5.30 -13.31
CA VAL A 135 0.29 4.72 -11.99
C VAL A 135 -0.92 4.91 -11.09
N VAL A 136 -1.30 3.85 -10.39
CA VAL A 136 -2.34 3.93 -9.36
C VAL A 136 -1.75 3.55 -8.01
N LEU A 137 -1.95 4.43 -7.05
CA LEU A 137 -1.55 4.29 -5.66
C LEU A 137 -2.78 4.07 -4.79
N LEU A 138 -2.64 3.32 -3.72
CA LEU A 138 -3.66 3.20 -2.67
C LEU A 138 -3.12 3.83 -1.38
N LEU A 139 -3.78 4.87 -0.89
CA LEU A 139 -3.52 5.48 0.42
C LEU A 139 -4.41 4.81 1.46
N ARG A 140 -3.82 4.16 2.46
CA ARG A 140 -4.56 3.47 3.51
C ARG A 140 -3.75 3.36 4.80
N PHE A 141 -4.43 3.41 5.96
CA PHE A 141 -3.82 2.94 7.20
C PHE A 141 -3.63 1.42 7.14
N ASP A 142 -2.39 0.97 7.27
CA ASP A 142 -2.03 -0.46 7.11
C ASP A 142 -0.90 -0.84 8.07
N ALA A 143 -0.57 -2.13 8.13
CA ALA A 143 0.59 -2.59 8.85
C ALA A 143 1.87 -1.91 8.33
N PRO A 144 2.89 -1.69 9.17
CA PRO A 144 4.18 -1.16 8.73
C PRO A 144 4.78 -1.98 7.59
N CYS A 145 5.63 -1.34 6.77
CA CYS A 145 6.38 -2.08 5.77
C CYS A 145 7.31 -3.08 6.46
N VAL A 146 7.18 -4.35 6.11
CA VAL A 146 8.07 -5.39 6.63
C VAL A 146 9.36 -5.33 5.83
N THR A 147 10.45 -4.93 6.49
CA THR A 147 11.80 -5.07 5.94
C THR A 147 12.21 -6.54 5.95
N ALA A 148 13.06 -6.93 5.01
CA ALA A 148 13.44 -8.33 4.83
C ALA A 148 14.03 -8.94 6.09
N ARG A 149 13.51 -10.08 6.51
CA ARG A 149 14.35 -11.05 7.19
C ARG A 149 15.16 -11.78 6.11
N ALA A 150 16.47 -11.65 6.17
CA ALA A 150 17.36 -12.36 5.28
C ALA A 150 17.07 -13.88 5.37
N GLY A 151 16.68 -14.51 4.26
CA GLY A 151 16.58 -15.96 4.18
C GLY A 151 15.35 -16.58 3.50
N ALA A 152 14.26 -15.88 3.30
CA ALA A 152 13.13 -16.43 2.56
C ALA A 152 13.31 -16.16 1.05
N GLY A 153 13.79 -17.15 0.32
CA GLY A 153 13.77 -17.11 -1.16
C GLY A 153 12.37 -16.89 -1.72
N ASP A 154 12.24 -16.70 -3.03
CA ASP A 154 10.95 -16.40 -3.68
C ASP A 154 9.94 -17.57 -3.59
N MET A 155 10.41 -18.80 -3.32
CA MET A 155 9.62 -20.04 -3.15
C MET A 155 8.53 -20.22 -4.23
N GLY A 156 8.70 -19.59 -5.42
CA GLY A 156 7.70 -19.61 -6.48
C GLY A 156 6.46 -18.75 -6.24
N LEU A 157 6.37 -18.05 -5.10
CA LEU A 157 5.27 -17.15 -4.78
C LEU A 157 5.53 -15.78 -5.37
N LEU A 158 4.77 -15.39 -6.40
CA LEU A 158 4.91 -14.11 -7.06
C LEU A 158 4.13 -13.01 -6.31
N GLY A 159 4.79 -11.91 -6.01
CA GLY A 159 4.17 -10.72 -5.42
C GLY A 159 5.00 -10.09 -4.32
N GLY A 160 4.73 -8.80 -4.04
CA GLY A 160 5.45 -7.96 -3.09
C GLY A 160 4.60 -7.50 -1.88
N SER A 161 3.46 -8.15 -1.61
CA SER A 161 2.61 -7.77 -0.49
C SER A 161 3.17 -8.26 0.86
N ASN A 162 2.82 -7.54 1.94
CA ASN A 162 3.15 -7.98 3.30
C ASN A 162 2.58 -9.37 3.63
N TYR A 163 1.41 -9.71 3.06
CA TYR A 163 0.80 -11.02 3.23
C TYR A 163 1.69 -12.12 2.66
N LEU A 164 2.17 -11.95 1.41
CA LEU A 164 3.05 -12.94 0.79
C LEU A 164 4.42 -13.02 1.49
N ALA A 165 4.92 -11.91 2.00
CA ALA A 165 6.14 -11.91 2.81
C ALA A 165 5.95 -12.74 4.10
N ALA A 166 4.83 -12.52 4.81
CA ALA A 166 4.48 -13.30 5.99
C ALA A 166 4.27 -14.79 5.67
N LEU A 167 3.60 -15.11 4.56
CA LEU A 167 3.39 -16.48 4.10
C LEU A 167 4.71 -17.19 3.79
N ARG A 168 5.66 -16.53 3.10
CA ARG A 168 7.00 -17.09 2.86
C ARG A 168 7.74 -17.38 4.16
N ASP A 169 7.66 -16.47 5.13
CA ASP A 169 8.26 -16.65 6.45
C ASP A 169 7.64 -17.86 7.19
N GLU A 170 6.33 -18.06 7.03
CA GLU A 170 5.61 -19.17 7.66
C GLU A 170 5.96 -20.50 7.01
N ILE A 171 5.96 -20.56 5.68
CA ILE A 171 6.41 -21.75 4.93
C ILE A 171 7.86 -22.09 5.30
N GLY A 172 8.75 -21.10 5.34
CA GLY A 172 10.14 -21.33 5.75
C GLY A 172 10.31 -21.79 7.19
N ARG A 173 9.40 -21.43 8.10
CA ARG A 173 9.38 -21.93 9.48
C ARG A 173 8.87 -23.36 9.53
N ALA A 174 7.78 -23.67 8.84
CA ALA A 174 7.20 -25.02 8.78
C ALA A 174 8.17 -26.02 8.13
N ALA A 175 8.80 -25.64 7.00
CA ALA A 175 9.81 -26.47 6.34
C ALA A 175 11.02 -26.83 7.24
N ARG A 176 11.40 -25.94 8.16
CA ARG A 176 12.47 -26.22 9.13
C ARG A 176 12.04 -27.15 10.27
N ARG A 177 10.74 -27.27 10.51
CA ARG A 177 10.17 -28.14 11.56
C ARG A 177 9.72 -29.49 11.05
N GLU A 178 9.82 -29.74 9.74
CA GLU A 178 9.29 -30.93 9.08
C GLU A 178 7.78 -31.14 9.35
N GLU A 179 7.05 -30.03 9.51
CA GLU A 179 5.61 -30.06 9.74
C GLU A 179 4.86 -30.03 8.39
N ASP A 180 3.76 -30.77 8.30
CA ASP A 180 2.86 -30.71 7.16
C ASP A 180 2.21 -29.32 7.10
N VAL A 181 2.23 -28.68 5.93
CA VAL A 181 1.62 -27.38 5.71
C VAL A 181 0.40 -27.55 4.80
N LEU A 182 -0.77 -27.26 5.33
CA LEU A 182 -1.99 -27.11 4.53
C LEU A 182 -2.08 -25.62 4.10
N ILE A 183 -2.07 -25.40 2.80
CA ILE A 183 -2.19 -24.07 2.20
C ILE A 183 -3.61 -23.90 1.64
#